data_a244812fcdb9383f0e152217a032353d
#
_entry.id   a244812fcdb9383f0e152217a032353d
#
_cell.length_a   1.000
_cell.length_b   1.000
_cell.length_c   1.000
_cell.angle_alpha   90.00
_cell.angle_beta   90.00
_cell.angle_gamma   90.00
#
_symmetry.space_group_name_H-M   'P 1'
#
loop_
_entity.id
_entity.type
_entity.pdbx_description
1 polymer ?
#
loop_
_entity_poly.entity_id
_entity_poly.type
_entity_poly.pdbx_seq_one_letter_code
_entity_poly.pdbx_strand_id
1 'polypeptide(L)'
;MCIRDRSKADYFSSTLDANCEDKEASLYTATATYYLSLITNGTEHNHYASLTRKAAYFALSWYYVWDVPFAPGQMLGDIGLKTRGWGNVSVENNHIDVFIFEFADVLRWLSKEYNEPRFSDFAEVISTSMCQLLPYKGHMCGVIKVGYYPEVIQHTNWDYGRNGKGYYNDMFAPGWTVASLWELLTPGRTENILLK
;
A
#
# COMPACT_ATOMS: atom_id res chain seq x y z
N MET A 1 -3.83 -16.96 9.42
CA MET A 1 -4.35 -17.53 8.15
C MET A 1 -3.19 -18.20 7.40
N CYS A 2 -3.33 -19.44 6.99
CA CYS A 2 -2.23 -20.18 6.34
C CYS A 2 -2.18 -19.85 4.84
N ILE A 3 -0.99 -19.56 4.30
CA ILE A 3 -0.79 -19.29 2.87
C ILE A 3 -1.31 -20.46 1.99
N ARG A 4 -1.28 -21.67 2.53
CA ARG A 4 -1.78 -22.85 1.85
C ARG A 4 -3.29 -22.83 1.62
N ASP A 5 -4.04 -22.17 2.50
CA ASP A 5 -5.49 -22.14 2.43
C ASP A 5 -5.99 -21.17 1.34
N ARG A 6 -5.19 -20.22 0.96
CA ARG A 6 -5.51 -19.26 -0.07
C ARG A 6 -5.58 -19.80 -1.47
N SER A 7 -4.77 -20.81 -1.78
CA SER A 7 -4.85 -21.50 -3.05
C SER A 7 -6.19 -22.22 -3.24
N LYS A 8 -7.00 -22.29 -2.19
CA LYS A 8 -8.34 -22.88 -2.20
C LYS A 8 -9.45 -21.87 -2.00
N ALA A 9 -9.15 -20.78 -1.29
CA ALA A 9 -10.15 -19.79 -0.91
C ALA A 9 -10.23 -18.59 -1.86
N ASP A 10 -9.20 -18.39 -2.67
CA ASP A 10 -9.09 -17.34 -3.67
C ASP A 10 -9.13 -15.90 -3.14
N TYR A 11 -9.13 -15.69 -1.81
CA TYR A 11 -9.14 -14.36 -1.21
C TYR A 11 -8.43 -14.28 0.14
N PHE A 12 -8.14 -13.05 0.54
CA PHE A 12 -7.58 -12.70 1.84
C PHE A 12 -8.66 -12.04 2.69
N SER A 13 -8.94 -12.57 3.86
CA SER A 13 -9.97 -12.04 4.72
C SER A 13 -9.66 -10.62 5.17
N SER A 14 -10.67 -9.79 5.14
CA SER A 14 -10.67 -8.46 5.73
C SER A 14 -10.73 -8.52 7.26
N THR A 15 -10.26 -7.46 7.90
CA THR A 15 -10.45 -7.23 9.33
C THR A 15 -11.90 -6.89 9.68
N LEU A 16 -12.67 -6.36 8.72
CA LEU A 16 -14.06 -5.94 8.91
C LEU A 16 -15.04 -7.05 8.52
N ASP A 17 -14.75 -7.77 7.45
CA ASP A 17 -15.55 -8.91 7.00
C ASP A 17 -14.62 -10.07 6.65
N ALA A 18 -14.79 -11.20 7.32
CA ALA A 18 -13.98 -12.40 7.11
C ALA A 18 -14.13 -13.01 5.70
N ASN A 19 -15.13 -12.61 4.96
CA ASN A 19 -15.40 -13.06 3.59
C ASN A 19 -15.00 -12.03 2.52
N CYS A 20 -14.35 -10.96 2.91
CA CYS A 20 -13.93 -9.88 2.02
C CYS A 20 -12.41 -9.93 1.78
N GLU A 21 -12.01 -9.68 0.54
CA GLU A 21 -10.59 -9.51 0.20
C GLU A 21 -10.06 -8.20 0.76
N ASP A 22 -8.78 -8.23 1.15
CA ASP A 22 -8.14 -7.13 1.88
C ASP A 22 -6.71 -6.91 1.39
N LYS A 23 -6.39 -5.65 1.08
CA LYS A 23 -5.06 -5.26 0.65
C LYS A 23 -4.02 -5.49 1.75
N GLU A 24 -4.32 -5.09 2.99
CA GLU A 24 -3.36 -5.19 4.10
C GLU A 24 -2.95 -6.64 4.36
N ALA A 25 -3.91 -7.57 4.38
CA ALA A 25 -3.62 -8.99 4.53
C ALA A 25 -2.71 -9.51 3.41
N SER A 26 -2.86 -8.99 2.19
CA SER A 26 -2.00 -9.36 1.07
C SER A 26 -0.59 -8.77 1.20
N LEU A 27 -0.47 -7.53 1.67
CA LEU A 27 0.81 -6.88 1.96
C LEU A 27 1.58 -7.62 3.05
N TYR A 28 0.92 -7.94 4.17
CA TYR A 28 1.54 -8.70 5.26
C TYR A 28 1.97 -10.10 4.83
N THR A 29 1.22 -10.73 3.94
CA THR A 29 1.62 -12.04 3.40
C THR A 29 2.89 -11.93 2.55
N ALA A 30 2.96 -10.93 1.69
CA ALA A 30 4.16 -10.67 0.88
C ALA A 30 5.36 -10.36 1.78
N THR A 31 5.17 -9.53 2.80
CA THR A 31 6.22 -9.17 3.77
C THR A 31 6.69 -10.37 4.59
N ALA A 32 5.77 -11.18 5.12
CA ALA A 32 6.13 -12.36 5.92
C ALA A 32 6.93 -13.39 5.11
N THR A 33 6.52 -13.65 3.88
CA THR A 33 7.26 -14.58 3.01
C THR A 33 8.60 -14.01 2.53
N TYR A 34 8.69 -12.69 2.35
CA TYR A 34 9.93 -11.99 2.10
C TYR A 34 10.93 -12.17 3.26
N TYR A 35 10.50 -11.97 4.51
CA TYR A 35 11.37 -12.19 5.67
C TYR A 35 11.85 -13.65 5.75
N LEU A 36 10.96 -14.60 5.50
CA LEU A 36 11.36 -16.00 5.44
C LEU A 36 12.38 -16.28 4.34
N SER A 37 12.25 -15.66 3.18
CA SER A 37 13.24 -15.80 2.11
C SER A 37 14.60 -15.20 2.48
N LEU A 38 14.65 -14.12 3.26
CA LEU A 38 15.90 -13.50 3.68
C LEU A 38 16.70 -14.37 4.67
N ILE A 39 16.02 -15.15 5.51
CA ILE A 39 16.65 -15.95 6.58
C ILE A 39 16.81 -17.44 6.23
N THR A 40 16.35 -17.87 5.06
CA THR A 40 16.48 -19.25 4.59
C THR A 40 17.42 -19.36 3.40
N ASN A 41 17.84 -20.60 3.07
CA ASN A 41 18.78 -20.86 1.97
C ASN A 41 18.30 -22.02 1.09
N GLY A 42 18.84 -22.11 -0.12
CA GLY A 42 18.62 -23.24 -1.03
C GLY A 42 17.16 -23.41 -1.42
N THR A 43 16.62 -24.60 -1.23
CA THR A 43 15.23 -24.94 -1.62
C THR A 43 14.18 -24.20 -0.83
N GLU A 44 14.44 -23.92 0.46
CA GLU A 44 13.53 -23.13 1.29
C GLU A 44 13.48 -21.68 0.86
N HIS A 45 14.65 -21.07 0.58
CA HIS A 45 14.70 -19.73 0.00
C HIS A 45 13.87 -19.66 -1.28
N ASN A 46 14.12 -20.55 -2.23
CA ASN A 46 13.38 -20.58 -3.50
C ASN A 46 11.87 -20.73 -3.31
N HIS A 47 11.46 -21.53 -2.32
CA HIS A 47 10.05 -21.71 -1.99
C HIS A 47 9.43 -20.40 -1.49
N TYR A 48 10.04 -19.75 -0.50
CA TYR A 48 9.52 -18.51 0.06
C TYR A 48 9.61 -17.34 -0.93
N ALA A 49 10.67 -17.26 -1.72
CA ALA A 49 10.79 -16.27 -2.78
C ALA A 49 9.65 -16.39 -3.81
N SER A 50 9.32 -17.62 -4.21
CA SER A 50 8.18 -17.87 -5.11
C SER A 50 6.85 -17.48 -4.48
N LEU A 51 6.65 -17.74 -3.19
CA LEU A 51 5.44 -17.31 -2.46
C LEU A 51 5.36 -15.78 -2.35
N THR A 52 6.49 -15.12 -2.05
CA THR A 52 6.58 -13.65 -2.02
C THR A 52 6.16 -13.04 -3.34
N ARG A 53 6.68 -13.58 -4.44
CA ARG A 53 6.32 -13.10 -5.79
C ARG A 53 4.84 -13.25 -6.09
N LYS A 54 4.24 -14.40 -5.75
CA LYS A 54 2.79 -14.64 -5.91
C LYS A 54 1.95 -13.69 -5.05
N ALA A 55 2.32 -13.54 -3.78
CA ALA A 55 1.63 -12.63 -2.86
C ALA A 55 1.75 -11.17 -3.32
N ALA A 56 2.93 -10.78 -3.83
CA ALA A 56 3.14 -9.43 -4.37
C ALA A 56 2.27 -9.16 -5.59
N TYR A 57 2.13 -10.10 -6.53
CA TYR A 57 1.20 -9.92 -7.66
C TYR A 57 -0.24 -9.78 -7.21
N PHE A 58 -0.66 -10.54 -6.21
CA PHE A 58 -2.00 -10.37 -5.65
C PHE A 58 -2.15 -8.99 -4.96
N ALA A 59 -1.18 -8.59 -4.15
CA ALA A 59 -1.18 -7.27 -3.52
C ALA A 59 -1.23 -6.13 -4.55
N LEU A 60 -0.48 -6.26 -5.65
CA LEU A 60 -0.48 -5.27 -6.74
C LEU A 60 -1.84 -5.14 -7.45
N SER A 61 -2.73 -6.13 -7.37
CA SER A 61 -4.07 -6.03 -7.94
C SER A 61 -4.94 -4.96 -7.26
N TRP A 62 -4.57 -4.52 -6.05
CA TRP A 62 -5.22 -3.45 -5.31
C TRP A 62 -4.76 -2.04 -5.72
N TYR A 63 -3.65 -1.93 -6.46
CA TYR A 63 -3.03 -0.66 -6.79
C TYR A 63 -3.43 -0.16 -8.18
N TYR A 64 -3.66 1.13 -8.26
CA TYR A 64 -3.82 1.79 -9.54
C TYR A 64 -2.48 1.89 -10.28
N VAL A 65 -2.44 1.39 -11.49
CA VAL A 65 -1.29 1.49 -12.40
C VAL A 65 -1.45 2.62 -13.42
N TRP A 66 -2.60 3.31 -13.40
CA TRP A 66 -2.91 4.50 -14.20
C TRP A 66 -3.63 5.54 -13.37
N ASP A 67 -3.73 6.76 -13.87
CA ASP A 67 -4.48 7.83 -13.22
C ASP A 67 -5.97 7.70 -13.55
N VAL A 68 -6.79 7.48 -12.55
CA VAL A 68 -8.25 7.48 -12.67
C VAL A 68 -8.71 8.94 -12.62
N PRO A 69 -9.50 9.42 -13.60
CA PRO A 69 -10.01 10.78 -13.57
C PRO A 69 -11.04 10.95 -12.45
N PHE A 70 -10.96 12.05 -11.74
CA PHE A 70 -11.96 12.44 -10.74
C PHE A 70 -13.15 13.14 -11.40
N ALA A 71 -14.34 12.93 -10.83
CA ALA A 71 -15.52 13.66 -11.22
C ALA A 71 -15.37 15.17 -10.86
N PRO A 72 -16.03 16.07 -11.61
CA PRO A 72 -16.04 17.49 -11.29
C PRO A 72 -16.51 17.76 -9.87
N GLY A 73 -15.79 18.62 -9.13
CA GLY A 73 -16.09 18.99 -7.74
C GLY A 73 -15.57 17.99 -6.68
N GLN A 74 -14.85 16.96 -7.09
CA GLN A 74 -14.14 16.08 -6.15
C GLN A 74 -12.87 16.76 -5.65
N MET A 75 -12.67 16.77 -4.33
CA MET A 75 -11.53 17.48 -3.71
C MET A 75 -10.18 16.97 -4.21
N LEU A 76 -10.02 15.67 -4.40
CA LEU A 76 -8.77 15.10 -4.90
C LEU A 76 -8.48 15.51 -6.34
N GLY A 77 -9.53 15.69 -7.16
CA GLY A 77 -9.41 16.25 -8.50
C GLY A 77 -9.00 17.73 -8.48
N ASP A 78 -9.59 18.50 -7.56
CA ASP A 78 -9.30 19.94 -7.41
C ASP A 78 -7.84 20.19 -6.98
N ILE A 79 -7.26 19.31 -6.16
CA ILE A 79 -5.84 19.36 -5.78
C ILE A 79 -4.91 18.66 -6.78
N GLY A 80 -5.45 18.06 -7.83
CA GLY A 80 -4.67 17.42 -8.89
C GLY A 80 -4.03 16.08 -8.52
N LEU A 81 -4.59 15.35 -7.54
CA LEU A 81 -4.08 14.05 -7.13
C LEU A 81 -4.00 13.08 -8.33
N LYS A 82 -2.90 12.36 -8.41
CA LYS A 82 -2.71 11.24 -9.33
C LYS A 82 -2.90 9.94 -8.59
N THR A 83 -3.78 9.06 -9.09
CA THR A 83 -4.12 7.81 -8.38
C THR A 83 -3.09 6.70 -8.56
N ARG A 84 -2.22 6.77 -9.56
CA ARG A 84 -1.14 5.78 -9.73
C ARG A 84 -0.33 5.60 -8.45
N GLY A 85 -0.09 4.35 -8.08
CA GLY A 85 0.67 4.03 -6.88
C GLY A 85 -0.14 4.07 -5.58
N TRP A 86 -1.40 4.49 -5.62
CA TRP A 86 -2.33 4.35 -4.50
C TRP A 86 -3.05 3.00 -4.57
N GLY A 87 -3.38 2.42 -3.43
CA GLY A 87 -4.11 1.16 -3.33
C GLY A 87 -5.43 1.32 -2.59
N ASN A 88 -6.46 0.61 -3.05
CA ASN A 88 -7.70 0.45 -2.31
C ASN A 88 -7.48 -0.46 -1.09
N VAL A 89 -8.23 -0.20 -0.02
CA VAL A 89 -8.10 -0.97 1.22
C VAL A 89 -8.70 -2.36 1.07
N SER A 90 -9.94 -2.46 0.62
CA SER A 90 -10.65 -3.73 0.46
C SER A 90 -11.79 -3.61 -0.53
N VAL A 91 -12.50 -4.71 -0.77
CA VAL A 91 -13.72 -4.73 -1.61
C VAL A 91 -14.83 -3.86 -0.99
N GLU A 92 -14.95 -3.88 0.33
CA GLU A 92 -15.96 -3.08 1.04
C GLU A 92 -15.53 -1.63 1.26
N ASN A 93 -14.24 -1.43 1.55
CA ASN A 93 -13.66 -0.12 1.80
C ASN A 93 -12.83 0.30 0.60
N ASN A 94 -13.47 0.92 -0.37
CA ASN A 94 -12.83 1.35 -1.61
C ASN A 94 -12.17 2.73 -1.52
N HIS A 95 -11.88 3.22 -0.32
CA HIS A 95 -10.98 4.34 -0.12
C HIS A 95 -9.52 3.93 -0.35
N ILE A 96 -8.68 4.89 -0.68
CA ILE A 96 -7.24 4.71 -0.80
C ILE A 96 -6.56 5.09 0.52
N ASP A 97 -5.44 4.49 0.83
CA ASP A 97 -4.70 4.75 2.04
C ASP A 97 -3.18 4.71 1.88
N VAL A 98 -2.48 5.10 2.94
CA VAL A 98 -1.03 5.15 3.02
C VAL A 98 -0.40 3.81 3.44
N PHE A 99 -1.21 2.80 3.75
CA PHE A 99 -0.68 1.53 4.26
C PHE A 99 -0.07 0.69 3.16
N ILE A 100 1.23 0.76 3.08
CA ILE A 100 2.05 -0.07 2.22
C ILE A 100 3.10 -0.85 2.99
N PHE A 101 3.30 -0.50 4.29
CA PHE A 101 4.31 -1.12 5.15
C PHE A 101 5.65 -1.27 4.42
N GLU A 102 6.28 -2.42 4.47
CA GLU A 102 7.54 -2.69 3.78
C GLU A 102 7.36 -3.15 2.32
N PHE A 103 6.17 -3.04 1.76
CA PHE A 103 5.88 -3.59 0.44
C PHE A 103 6.74 -2.99 -0.68
N ALA A 104 7.13 -1.73 -0.57
CA ALA A 104 8.07 -1.14 -1.52
C ALA A 104 9.45 -1.82 -1.48
N ASP A 105 9.92 -2.24 -0.30
CA ASP A 105 11.16 -3.00 -0.17
C ASP A 105 11.00 -4.43 -0.70
N VAL A 106 9.86 -5.07 -0.44
CA VAL A 106 9.52 -6.36 -1.07
C VAL A 106 9.60 -6.27 -2.60
N LEU A 107 9.03 -5.23 -3.19
CA LEU A 107 9.08 -5.03 -4.64
C LEU A 107 10.52 -4.78 -5.14
N ARG A 108 11.31 -3.96 -4.46
CA ARG A 108 12.71 -3.73 -4.82
C ARG A 108 13.54 -5.00 -4.72
N TRP A 109 13.29 -5.81 -3.69
CA TRP A 109 13.93 -7.12 -3.53
C TRP A 109 13.53 -8.08 -4.65
N LEU A 110 12.22 -8.21 -4.95
CA LEU A 110 11.73 -9.05 -6.05
C LEU A 110 12.31 -8.63 -7.41
N SER A 111 12.51 -7.34 -7.62
CA SER A 111 13.15 -6.82 -8.83
C SER A 111 14.56 -7.39 -9.02
N LYS A 112 15.33 -7.49 -7.95
CA LYS A 112 16.69 -8.07 -7.97
C LYS A 112 16.65 -9.59 -8.06
N GLU A 113 15.84 -10.23 -7.23
CA GLU A 113 15.75 -11.69 -7.11
C GLU A 113 15.34 -12.37 -8.44
N TYR A 114 14.39 -11.76 -9.15
CA TYR A 114 13.86 -12.29 -10.41
C TYR A 114 14.31 -11.55 -11.67
N ASN A 115 15.16 -10.55 -11.53
CA ASN A 115 15.57 -9.66 -12.63
C ASN A 115 14.35 -9.06 -13.37
N GLU A 116 13.37 -8.57 -12.60
CA GLU A 116 12.14 -7.96 -13.10
C GLU A 116 12.08 -6.46 -12.75
N PRO A 117 12.61 -5.54 -13.58
CA PRO A 117 12.71 -4.11 -13.26
C PRO A 117 11.36 -3.45 -12.93
N ARG A 118 10.26 -3.93 -13.52
CA ARG A 118 8.92 -3.39 -13.27
C ARG A 118 8.51 -3.34 -11.80
N PHE A 119 9.06 -4.22 -10.97
CA PHE A 119 8.79 -4.19 -9.53
C PHE A 119 9.44 -2.97 -8.87
N SER A 120 10.72 -2.71 -9.14
CA SER A 120 11.38 -1.51 -8.63
C SER A 120 10.78 -0.23 -9.19
N ASP A 121 10.42 -0.21 -10.48
CA ASP A 121 9.79 0.94 -11.11
C ASP A 121 8.46 1.27 -10.42
N PHE A 122 7.66 0.26 -10.09
CA PHE A 122 6.39 0.49 -9.40
C PHE A 122 6.58 0.85 -7.92
N ALA A 123 7.62 0.34 -7.25
CA ALA A 123 8.00 0.79 -5.91
C ALA A 123 8.30 2.30 -5.88
N GLU A 124 8.98 2.82 -6.89
CA GLU A 124 9.23 4.27 -7.02
C GLU A 124 7.95 5.06 -7.30
N VAL A 125 7.04 4.51 -8.11
CA VAL A 125 5.72 5.11 -8.33
C VAL A 125 4.94 5.22 -7.02
N ILE A 126 4.88 4.13 -6.22
CA ILE A 126 4.22 4.14 -4.90
C ILE A 126 4.87 5.20 -4.01
N SER A 127 6.20 5.18 -3.88
CA SER A 127 6.93 6.08 -3.00
C SER A 127 6.68 7.56 -3.33
N THR A 128 6.67 7.88 -4.61
CA THR A 128 6.38 9.24 -5.09
C THR A 128 4.92 9.62 -4.85
N SER A 129 3.99 8.71 -5.13
CA SER A 129 2.56 8.96 -5.00
C SER A 129 2.13 9.21 -3.55
N MET A 130 2.70 8.49 -2.60
CA MET A 130 2.42 8.71 -1.18
C MET A 130 2.81 10.11 -0.70
N CYS A 131 3.74 10.78 -1.36
CA CYS A 131 4.13 12.14 -1.00
C CYS A 131 3.11 13.22 -1.43
N GLN A 132 2.15 12.91 -2.30
CA GLN A 132 1.20 13.89 -2.84
C GLN A 132 0.30 14.55 -1.78
N LEU A 133 -0.04 13.82 -0.73
CA LEU A 133 -0.91 14.32 0.35
C LEU A 133 -0.15 14.73 1.61
N LEU A 134 1.17 14.88 1.54
CA LEU A 134 1.95 15.44 2.62
C LEU A 134 1.56 16.92 2.83
N PRO A 135 0.98 17.29 3.98
CA PRO A 135 0.54 18.65 4.19
C PRO A 135 1.71 19.56 4.56
N TYR A 136 1.82 20.67 3.85
CA TYR A 136 2.76 21.74 4.14
C TYR A 136 2.09 23.11 3.94
N LYS A 137 2.75 24.18 4.37
CA LYS A 137 2.21 25.54 4.22
C LYS A 137 1.91 25.85 2.75
N GLY A 138 0.64 26.09 2.45
CA GLY A 138 0.16 26.33 1.08
C GLY A 138 -0.40 25.10 0.36
N HIS A 139 -0.26 23.89 0.95
CA HIS A 139 -0.81 22.65 0.42
C HIS A 139 -1.28 21.78 1.58
N MET A 140 -2.42 22.11 2.14
CA MET A 140 -2.93 21.43 3.36
C MET A 140 -3.76 20.20 3.08
N CYS A 141 -4.18 19.94 1.85
CA CYS A 141 -4.92 18.74 1.42
C CYS A 141 -6.14 18.41 2.32
N GLY A 142 -6.81 19.44 2.85
CA GLY A 142 -7.95 19.28 3.76
C GLY A 142 -7.60 18.91 5.20
N VAL A 143 -6.33 18.67 5.55
CA VAL A 143 -5.91 18.42 6.92
C VAL A 143 -5.68 19.70 7.72
N ILE A 144 -5.74 19.61 9.05
CA ILE A 144 -5.72 20.78 9.93
C ILE A 144 -4.33 21.27 10.31
N LYS A 145 -3.30 20.45 10.16
CA LYS A 145 -1.92 20.79 10.56
C LYS A 145 -0.89 20.25 9.58
N VAL A 146 0.19 21.01 9.40
CA VAL A 146 1.39 20.52 8.76
C VAL A 146 1.94 19.31 9.51
N GLY A 147 2.36 18.27 8.77
CA GLY A 147 2.87 17.03 9.34
C GLY A 147 1.78 15.99 9.72
N TYR A 148 0.51 16.34 9.65
CA TYR A 148 -0.58 15.38 9.80
C TYR A 148 -0.87 14.75 8.43
N TYR A 149 -0.82 13.43 8.36
CA TYR A 149 -1.12 12.70 7.13
C TYR A 149 -2.45 11.95 7.31
N PRO A 150 -3.39 12.05 6.35
CA PRO A 150 -4.69 11.40 6.46
C PRO A 150 -4.55 9.87 6.36
N GLU A 151 -5.28 9.15 7.19
CA GLU A 151 -5.34 7.70 7.14
C GLU A 151 -6.25 7.21 6.02
N VAL A 152 -7.45 7.76 5.97
CA VAL A 152 -8.51 7.38 5.03
C VAL A 152 -8.72 8.48 4.01
N ILE A 153 -8.63 8.14 2.73
CA ILE A 153 -8.75 9.09 1.63
C ILE A 153 -9.84 8.61 0.69
N GLN A 154 -11.00 9.23 0.82
CA GLN A 154 -12.17 8.95 -0.01
C GLN A 154 -11.96 9.52 -1.41
N HIS A 155 -12.06 8.72 -2.45
CA HIS A 155 -11.68 9.11 -3.80
C HIS A 155 -12.80 8.92 -4.85
N THR A 156 -13.97 8.43 -4.43
CA THR A 156 -15.14 8.25 -5.29
C THR A 156 -16.37 8.96 -4.74
N ASN A 157 -17.42 9.10 -5.56
CA ASN A 157 -18.71 9.64 -5.11
C ASN A 157 -19.44 8.70 -4.11
N TRP A 158 -19.04 7.45 -4.06
CA TRP A 158 -19.59 6.45 -3.14
C TRP A 158 -18.95 6.52 -1.77
N ASP A 159 -17.76 7.08 -1.70
CA ASP A 159 -17.04 7.27 -0.47
C ASP A 159 -17.62 8.49 0.23
N TYR A 160 -18.42 8.26 1.23
CA TYR A 160 -19.11 9.30 1.99
C TYR A 160 -18.14 10.05 2.92
N GLY A 161 -17.14 10.68 2.37
CA GLY A 161 -16.35 11.63 3.15
C GLY A 161 -17.26 12.65 3.84
N ARG A 162 -16.84 13.24 4.95
CA ARG A 162 -17.65 14.17 5.78
C ARG A 162 -18.31 15.29 4.97
N ASN A 163 -17.71 15.68 3.88
CA ASN A 163 -18.20 16.76 3.03
C ASN A 163 -18.87 16.26 1.74
N GLY A 164 -18.99 14.95 1.53
CA GLY A 164 -19.57 14.37 0.33
C GLY A 164 -18.76 14.61 -0.96
N LYS A 165 -17.50 15.01 -0.84
CA LYS A 165 -16.63 15.40 -1.97
C LYS A 165 -15.48 14.43 -2.25
N GLY A 166 -15.55 13.21 -1.75
CA GLY A 166 -14.55 12.19 -2.02
C GLY A 166 -13.23 12.37 -1.29
N TYR A 167 -13.18 13.21 -0.26
CA TYR A 167 -12.00 13.38 0.58
C TYR A 167 -12.36 13.28 2.06
N TYR A 168 -11.58 12.56 2.79
CA TYR A 168 -11.75 12.36 4.22
C TYR A 168 -10.51 12.88 4.95
N ASN A 169 -10.71 13.86 5.82
CA ASN A 169 -9.65 14.56 6.51
C ASN A 169 -9.57 14.26 8.01
N ASP A 170 -10.17 13.14 8.44
CA ASP A 170 -10.07 12.74 9.83
C ASP A 170 -8.68 12.22 10.16
N MET A 171 -8.19 12.67 11.28
CA MET A 171 -6.82 12.40 11.73
C MET A 171 -6.85 11.31 12.81
N PHE A 172 -7.30 10.12 12.47
CA PHE A 172 -7.48 9.05 13.45
C PHE A 172 -6.18 8.61 14.11
N ALA A 173 -5.12 8.52 13.37
CA ALA A 173 -3.87 7.97 13.88
C ALA A 173 -2.65 8.64 13.24
N PRO A 174 -2.43 9.95 13.47
CA PRO A 174 -1.35 10.67 12.78
C PRO A 174 0.04 10.08 13.06
N GLY A 175 0.26 9.45 14.21
CA GLY A 175 1.52 8.79 14.52
C GLY A 175 1.80 7.59 13.62
N TRP A 176 0.80 6.79 13.37
CA TRP A 176 0.95 5.58 12.58
C TRP A 176 1.00 5.87 11.05
N THR A 177 0.25 6.83 10.55
CA THR A 177 0.34 7.24 9.15
C THR A 177 1.69 7.86 8.80
N VAL A 178 2.24 8.65 9.72
CA VAL A 178 3.60 9.20 9.60
C VAL A 178 4.65 8.09 9.69
N ALA A 179 4.46 7.09 10.57
CA ALA A 179 5.34 5.94 10.66
C ALA A 179 5.37 5.13 9.36
N SER A 180 4.21 4.90 8.72
CA SER A 180 4.13 4.22 7.42
C SER A 180 4.89 4.97 6.33
N LEU A 181 4.78 6.30 6.28
CA LEU A 181 5.58 7.12 5.37
C LEU A 181 7.08 7.05 5.68
N TRP A 182 7.44 7.04 6.96
CA TRP A 182 8.84 6.92 7.35
C TRP A 182 9.45 5.60 6.90
N GLU A 183 8.73 4.50 7.06
CA GLU A 183 9.15 3.18 6.58
C GLU A 183 9.35 3.18 5.06
N LEU A 184 8.40 3.74 4.33
CA LEU A 184 8.49 3.88 2.88
C LEU A 184 9.71 4.66 2.41
N LEU A 185 10.06 5.73 3.13
CA LEU A 185 11.15 6.64 2.78
C LEU A 185 12.51 6.22 3.34
N THR A 186 12.58 5.09 4.07
CA THR A 186 13.82 4.51 4.61
C THR A 186 14.04 3.09 4.08
N PRO A 187 14.33 2.92 2.78
CA PRO A 187 14.42 1.61 2.14
C PRO A 187 15.59 0.76 2.68
N GLY A 188 15.40 -0.56 2.66
CA GLY A 188 16.44 -1.53 3.04
C GLY A 188 16.63 -1.68 4.56
N ARG A 189 15.77 -1.13 5.39
CA ARG A 189 15.88 -1.18 6.84
C ARG A 189 15.88 -2.61 7.37
N THR A 190 14.96 -3.43 6.90
CA THR A 190 14.82 -4.83 7.34
C THR A 190 15.96 -5.70 6.86
N GLU A 191 16.40 -5.58 5.61
CA GLU A 191 17.60 -6.27 5.12
C GLU A 191 18.82 -5.95 5.98
N ASN A 192 19.01 -4.70 6.34
CA ASN A 192 20.10 -4.26 7.21
C ASN A 192 20.04 -4.83 8.62
N ILE A 193 18.88 -5.25 9.10
CA ILE A 193 18.71 -5.86 10.44
C ILE A 193 18.87 -7.39 10.36
N LEU A 194 18.24 -8.03 9.38
CA LEU A 194 18.17 -9.49 9.28
C LEU A 194 19.43 -10.13 8.69
N LEU A 195 20.17 -9.42 7.86
CA LEU A 195 21.37 -9.94 7.17
C LEU A 195 22.69 -9.54 7.85
N LYS A 196 22.66 -9.04 9.07
CA LYS A 196 23.83 -8.83 9.93
C LYS A 196 24.12 -10.05 10.79
#